data_3bbf090210a863d108fe6fbaaba4d5c2
#
_entry.id   3bbf090210a863d108fe6fbaaba4d5c2
#
_cell.length_a   1.000
_cell.length_b   1.000
_cell.length_c   1.000
_cell.angle_alpha   90.00
_cell.angle_beta   90.00
_cell.angle_gamma   90.00
#
_symmetry.space_group_name_H-M   'P 1'
#
loop_
_entity.id
_entity.type
_entity.pdbx_description
1 polymer ?
#
loop_
_entity_poly.entity_id
_entity_poly.type
_entity_poly.pdbx_seq_one_letter_code
_entity_poly.pdbx_strand_id
1 'polypeptide(L)'
;MKVLFDTNVLVYDTIENSPHHDSASELVDKSADPMINSLSIVELGFVLPRYGIDNESVRMKIDELLHSDYFTVSWLSGKMMEKASTFVVENKLSFRDFNDWIIAYDAYSRKVPLATFDRVLHNKCKKLGIQVIEI
;
A
#
# COMPACT_ATOMS: atom_id res chain seq x y z
N MET A 1 -13.52 0.93 9.94
CA MET A 1 -13.47 1.27 8.52
C MET A 1 -12.33 0.52 7.86
N LYS A 2 -12.60 -0.08 6.70
CA LYS A 2 -11.57 -0.70 5.89
C LYS A 2 -10.71 0.36 5.23
N VAL A 3 -9.41 0.17 5.23
CA VAL A 3 -8.46 1.06 4.56
C VAL A 3 -7.40 0.17 3.90
N LEU A 4 -7.08 0.45 2.66
CA LEU A 4 -5.96 -0.20 1.98
C LEU A 4 -4.74 0.71 2.11
N PHE A 5 -3.66 0.18 2.66
CA PHE A 5 -2.43 0.94 2.87
C PHE A 5 -1.46 0.75 1.72
N ASP A 6 -0.96 1.87 1.18
CA ASP A 6 0.17 1.85 0.26
C ASP A 6 1.42 1.43 1.03
N THR A 7 2.40 0.93 0.32
CA THR A 7 3.66 0.42 0.88
C THR A 7 4.35 1.43 1.79
N ASN A 8 4.34 2.73 1.42
CA ASN A 8 5.04 3.75 2.20
C ASN A 8 4.48 3.90 3.62
N VAL A 9 3.18 3.66 3.81
CA VAL A 9 2.58 3.70 5.16
C VAL A 9 3.20 2.61 6.03
N LEU A 10 3.35 1.40 5.47
CA LEU A 10 3.93 0.27 6.18
C LEU A 10 5.42 0.48 6.47
N VAL A 11 6.13 1.08 5.51
CA VAL A 11 7.55 1.43 5.69
C VAL A 11 7.71 2.39 6.87
N TYR A 12 6.95 3.47 6.88
CA TYR A 12 7.07 4.49 7.93
C TYR A 12 6.57 3.98 9.29
N ASP A 13 5.57 3.10 9.29
CA ASP A 13 5.14 2.45 10.53
C ASP A 13 6.23 1.55 11.11
N THR A 14 7.06 0.96 10.25
CA THR A 14 8.15 0.06 10.65
C THR A 14 9.40 0.83 11.09
N ILE A 15 9.73 1.94 10.43
CA ILE A 15 10.95 2.70 10.67
C ILE A 15 10.68 3.79 11.72
N GLU A 16 11.03 3.51 12.97
CA GLU A 16 10.72 4.37 14.12
C GLU A 16 11.31 5.78 14.03
N ASN A 17 12.46 5.95 13.39
CA ASN A 17 13.09 7.26 13.25
C ASN A 17 12.69 7.99 11.95
N SER A 18 11.69 7.50 11.24
CA SER A 18 11.12 8.20 10.10
C SER A 18 10.35 9.44 10.55
N PRO A 19 10.43 10.57 9.81
CA PRO A 19 9.61 11.75 10.10
C PRO A 19 8.11 11.48 10.05
N HIS A 20 7.70 10.45 9.32
CA HIS A 20 6.29 10.07 9.16
C HIS A 20 5.85 8.92 10.06
N HIS A 21 6.74 8.44 10.93
CA HIS A 21 6.47 7.26 11.76
C HIS A 21 5.19 7.44 12.59
N ASP A 22 5.09 8.53 13.34
CA ASP A 22 3.95 8.74 14.24
C ASP A 22 2.63 8.82 13.49
N SER A 23 2.61 9.51 12.35
CA SER A 23 1.41 9.61 11.50
C SER A 23 1.02 8.25 10.92
N ALA A 24 2.00 7.47 10.46
CA ALA A 24 1.77 6.15 9.89
C ALA A 24 1.24 5.18 10.96
N SER A 25 1.86 5.16 12.13
CA SER A 25 1.44 4.30 13.23
C SER A 25 0.03 4.64 13.70
N GLU A 26 -0.30 5.91 13.76
CA GLU A 26 -1.63 6.35 14.13
C GLU A 26 -2.68 5.86 13.11
N LEU A 27 -2.39 5.98 11.82
CA LEU A 27 -3.27 5.49 10.76
C LEU A 27 -3.51 3.98 10.89
N VAL A 28 -2.44 3.22 11.08
CA VAL A 28 -2.53 1.76 11.21
C VAL A 28 -3.34 1.39 12.46
N ASP A 29 -3.03 2.01 13.60
CA ASP A 29 -3.66 1.68 14.88
C ASP A 29 -5.15 2.03 14.91
N LYS A 30 -5.55 3.10 14.21
CA LYS A 30 -6.95 3.55 14.18
C LYS A 30 -7.80 2.80 13.17
N SER A 31 -7.21 2.05 12.26
CA SER A 31 -7.98 1.30 11.26
C SER A 31 -8.60 0.06 11.90
N ALA A 32 -9.92 -0.09 11.76
CA ALA A 32 -10.63 -1.25 12.27
C ALA A 32 -10.36 -2.50 11.42
N ASP A 33 -10.05 -2.31 10.14
CA ASP A 33 -9.81 -3.40 9.20
C ASP A 33 -8.74 -2.97 8.19
N PRO A 34 -7.47 -2.98 8.61
CA PRO A 34 -6.37 -2.57 7.73
C PRO A 34 -6.10 -3.65 6.68
N MET A 35 -5.97 -3.23 5.43
CA MET A 35 -5.71 -4.10 4.30
C MET A 35 -4.39 -3.73 3.63
N ILE A 36 -3.70 -4.73 3.12
CA ILE A 36 -2.49 -4.55 2.32
C ILE A 36 -2.58 -5.44 1.09
N ASN A 37 -2.11 -4.93 -0.05
CA ASN A 37 -1.96 -5.76 -1.24
C ASN A 37 -0.68 -6.60 -1.10
N SER A 38 -0.71 -7.84 -1.58
CA SER A 38 0.47 -8.71 -1.52
C SER A 38 1.68 -8.11 -2.24
N LEU A 39 1.46 -7.26 -3.24
CA LEU A 39 2.54 -6.51 -3.91
C LEU A 39 3.30 -5.62 -2.94
N SER A 40 2.60 -4.99 -1.98
CA SER A 40 3.25 -4.17 -0.96
C SER A 40 4.19 -4.99 -0.06
N ILE A 41 3.86 -6.25 0.18
CA ILE A 41 4.74 -7.14 0.96
C ILE A 41 6.04 -7.39 0.18
N VAL A 42 5.93 -7.61 -1.13
CA VAL A 42 7.11 -7.75 -2.00
C VAL A 42 7.95 -6.47 -1.99
N GLU A 43 7.29 -5.32 -2.12
CA GLU A 43 7.99 -4.02 -2.11
C GLU A 43 8.72 -3.76 -0.80
N LEU A 44 8.14 -4.14 0.34
CA LEU A 44 8.82 -4.06 1.63
C LEU A 44 10.15 -4.82 1.61
N GLY A 45 10.18 -5.96 0.92
CA GLY A 45 11.37 -6.79 0.81
C GLY A 45 12.57 -6.06 0.20
N PHE A 46 12.33 -5.09 -0.71
CA PHE A 46 13.46 -4.30 -1.23
C PHE A 46 13.55 -2.90 -0.63
N VAL A 47 12.54 -2.37 -0.04
CA VAL A 47 12.60 -1.03 0.53
C VAL A 47 13.26 -1.03 1.91
N LEU A 48 12.89 -1.97 2.78
CA LEU A 48 13.42 -2.02 4.14
C LEU A 48 14.96 -2.14 4.20
N PRO A 49 15.61 -2.95 3.33
CA PRO A 49 17.08 -3.00 3.32
C PRO A 49 17.74 -1.64 3.05
N ARG A 50 17.08 -0.76 2.31
CA ARG A 50 17.60 0.59 2.03
C ARG A 50 17.69 1.46 3.28
N TYR A 51 16.93 1.11 4.33
CA TYR A 51 16.97 1.78 5.63
C TYR A 51 17.90 1.08 6.60
N GLY A 52 18.72 0.13 6.13
CA GLY A 52 19.67 -0.57 6.96
C GLY A 52 19.11 -1.74 7.75
N ILE A 53 17.89 -2.18 7.43
CA ILE A 53 17.27 -3.33 8.08
C ILE A 53 17.92 -4.61 7.54
N ASP A 54 18.38 -5.47 8.43
CA ASP A 54 19.03 -6.73 8.05
C ASP A 54 18.03 -7.75 7.47
N ASN A 55 18.55 -8.70 6.72
CA ASN A 55 17.73 -9.69 6.01
C ASN A 55 16.81 -10.48 6.94
N GLU A 56 17.32 -10.89 8.09
CA GLU A 56 16.50 -11.68 9.03
C GLU A 56 15.32 -10.85 9.57
N SER A 57 15.54 -9.59 9.88
CA SER A 57 14.49 -8.69 10.34
C SER A 57 13.47 -8.41 9.23
N VAL A 58 13.91 -8.26 7.98
CA VAL A 58 13.01 -8.11 6.83
C VAL A 58 12.13 -9.36 6.69
N ARG A 59 12.75 -10.55 6.75
CA ARG A 59 12.01 -11.81 6.69
C ARG A 59 10.97 -11.91 7.79
N MET A 60 11.32 -11.53 9.00
CA MET A 60 10.40 -11.56 10.14
C MET A 60 9.22 -10.61 9.91
N LYS A 61 9.45 -9.44 9.35
CA LYS A 61 8.37 -8.49 9.04
C LYS A 61 7.42 -9.04 7.98
N ILE A 62 7.97 -9.63 6.92
CA ILE A 62 7.16 -10.27 5.87
C ILE A 62 6.30 -11.38 6.48
N ASP A 63 6.90 -12.23 7.30
CA ASP A 63 6.22 -13.33 7.95
C ASP A 63 5.09 -12.83 8.87
N GLU A 64 5.38 -11.79 9.64
CA GLU A 64 4.39 -11.13 10.49
C GLU A 64 3.17 -10.66 9.70
N LEU A 65 3.38 -10.01 8.57
CA LEU A 65 2.28 -9.51 7.73
C LEU A 65 1.48 -10.64 7.09
N LEU A 66 2.16 -11.70 6.66
CA LEU A 66 1.50 -12.85 6.03
C LEU A 66 0.61 -13.64 7.00
N HIS A 67 0.96 -13.65 8.28
CA HIS A 67 0.26 -14.42 9.31
C HIS A 67 -0.46 -13.54 10.34
N SER A 68 -0.60 -12.25 10.07
CA SER A 68 -1.23 -11.31 10.99
C SER A 68 -2.73 -11.56 11.11
N ASP A 69 -3.26 -11.49 12.34
CA ASP A 69 -4.70 -11.44 12.57
C ASP A 69 -5.25 -10.03 12.42
N TYR A 70 -4.37 -9.03 12.37
CA TYR A 70 -4.74 -7.62 12.28
C TYR A 70 -4.90 -7.14 10.84
N PHE A 71 -3.96 -7.49 9.96
CA PHE A 71 -4.00 -7.09 8.56
C PHE A 71 -4.68 -8.15 7.69
N THR A 72 -5.54 -7.69 6.79
CA THR A 72 -6.08 -8.54 5.72
C THR A 72 -5.23 -8.36 4.48
N VAL A 73 -4.69 -9.44 3.93
CA VAL A 73 -3.91 -9.39 2.69
C VAL A 73 -4.84 -9.53 1.50
N SER A 74 -4.78 -8.55 0.60
CA SER A 74 -5.42 -8.63 -0.72
C SER A 74 -4.42 -9.23 -1.69
N TRP A 75 -4.68 -10.46 -2.13
CA TRP A 75 -3.74 -11.19 -2.97
C TRP A 75 -3.83 -10.73 -4.42
N LEU A 76 -2.71 -10.30 -4.97
CA LEU A 76 -2.61 -9.93 -6.37
C LEU A 76 -2.82 -11.17 -7.23
N SER A 77 -3.84 -11.13 -8.09
CA SER A 77 -4.17 -12.21 -9.02
C SER A 77 -3.91 -11.78 -10.45
N GLY A 78 -3.86 -12.76 -11.35
CA GLY A 78 -3.77 -12.47 -12.78
C GLY A 78 -4.94 -11.61 -13.27
N LYS A 79 -6.14 -11.87 -12.76
CA LYS A 79 -7.34 -11.10 -13.10
C LYS A 79 -7.22 -9.65 -12.65
N MET A 80 -6.69 -9.41 -11.45
CA MET A 80 -6.49 -8.05 -10.95
C MET A 80 -5.43 -7.31 -11.77
N MET A 81 -4.34 -7.99 -12.14
CA MET A 81 -3.32 -7.39 -13.01
C MET A 81 -3.90 -6.98 -14.36
N GLU A 82 -4.73 -7.84 -14.95
CA GLU A 82 -5.39 -7.56 -16.22
C GLU A 82 -6.30 -6.33 -16.10
N LYS A 83 -7.14 -6.28 -15.07
CA LYS A 83 -8.05 -5.16 -14.85
C LYS A 83 -7.30 -3.86 -14.55
N ALA A 84 -6.25 -3.92 -13.74
CA ALA A 84 -5.42 -2.75 -13.44
C ALA A 84 -4.73 -2.24 -14.69
N SER A 85 -4.25 -3.14 -15.57
CA SER A 85 -3.61 -2.74 -16.85
C SER A 85 -4.61 -2.04 -17.76
N THR A 86 -5.84 -2.52 -17.83
CA THR A 86 -6.91 -1.88 -18.59
C THR A 86 -7.22 -0.48 -18.02
N PHE A 87 -7.28 -0.37 -16.70
CA PHE A 87 -7.49 0.91 -16.01
C PHE A 87 -6.39 1.92 -16.38
N VAL A 88 -5.14 1.48 -16.42
CA VAL A 88 -4.00 2.34 -16.81
C VAL A 88 -4.21 2.90 -18.22
N VAL A 89 -4.56 2.06 -19.17
CA VAL A 89 -4.75 2.47 -20.58
C VAL A 89 -5.96 3.39 -20.71
N GLU A 90 -7.09 3.02 -20.14
CA GLU A 90 -8.34 3.79 -20.24
C GLU A 90 -8.22 5.19 -19.62
N ASN A 91 -7.42 5.35 -18.59
CA ASN A 91 -7.24 6.62 -17.89
C ASN A 91 -5.97 7.36 -18.32
N LYS A 92 -5.30 6.89 -19.37
CA LYS A 92 -4.09 7.52 -19.93
C LYS A 92 -2.98 7.71 -18.88
N LEU A 93 -2.81 6.70 -18.02
CA LEU A 93 -1.79 6.66 -17.00
C LEU A 93 -0.52 6.01 -17.56
N SER A 94 0.55 5.98 -16.77
CA SER A 94 1.83 5.39 -17.20
C SER A 94 2.06 4.03 -16.54
N PHE A 95 2.50 3.05 -17.31
CA PHE A 95 2.95 1.76 -16.78
C PHE A 95 4.24 1.87 -15.97
N ARG A 96 4.94 3.00 -16.04
CA ARG A 96 6.09 3.26 -15.16
C ARG A 96 5.70 3.17 -13.69
N ASP A 97 4.45 3.55 -13.37
CA ASP A 97 3.91 3.54 -12.01
C ASP A 97 2.95 2.39 -11.81
N PHE A 98 3.12 1.29 -12.55
CA PHE A 98 2.17 0.18 -12.54
C PHE A 98 1.96 -0.41 -11.15
N ASN A 99 3.03 -0.49 -10.33
CA ASN A 99 2.90 -0.96 -8.96
C ASN A 99 1.89 -0.10 -8.18
N ASP A 100 2.02 1.21 -8.30
CA ASP A 100 1.11 2.16 -7.63
C ASP A 100 -0.32 2.00 -8.14
N TRP A 101 -0.50 1.81 -9.45
CA TRP A 101 -1.83 1.68 -10.03
C TRP A 101 -2.48 0.34 -9.70
N ILE A 102 -1.72 -0.72 -9.52
CA ILE A 102 -2.27 -1.99 -9.03
C ILE A 102 -2.84 -1.81 -7.63
N ILE A 103 -2.10 -1.16 -6.74
CA ILE A 103 -2.52 -0.93 -5.36
C ILE A 103 -3.73 0.02 -5.33
N ALA A 104 -3.67 1.13 -6.08
CA ALA A 104 -4.77 2.08 -6.14
C ALA A 104 -6.03 1.47 -6.75
N TYR A 105 -5.87 0.68 -7.81
CA TYR A 105 -7.00 -0.02 -8.44
C TYR A 105 -7.63 -1.03 -7.49
N ASP A 106 -6.82 -1.72 -6.69
CA ASP A 106 -7.34 -2.65 -5.68
C ASP A 106 -8.27 -1.93 -4.71
N ALA A 107 -7.85 -0.78 -4.20
CA ALA A 107 -8.70 0.06 -3.33
C ALA A 107 -9.98 0.49 -4.05
N TYR A 108 -9.84 0.97 -5.28
CA TYR A 108 -10.97 1.43 -6.10
C TYR A 108 -11.99 0.30 -6.32
N SER A 109 -11.51 -0.88 -6.72
CA SER A 109 -12.40 -2.02 -7.02
C SER A 109 -13.15 -2.52 -5.78
N ARG A 110 -12.54 -2.39 -4.61
CA ARG A 110 -13.13 -2.78 -3.33
C ARG A 110 -13.96 -1.67 -2.69
N LYS A 111 -13.96 -0.47 -3.26
CA LYS A 111 -14.64 0.71 -2.73
C LYS A 111 -14.17 1.03 -1.31
N VAL A 112 -12.86 0.90 -1.07
CA VAL A 112 -12.25 1.29 0.20
C VAL A 112 -11.26 2.41 -0.05
N PRO A 113 -11.02 3.29 0.94
CA PRO A 113 -10.04 4.36 0.76
C PRO A 113 -8.62 3.83 0.75
N LEU A 114 -7.78 4.50 -0.03
CA LEU A 114 -6.33 4.29 -0.07
C LEU A 114 -5.65 5.25 0.89
N ALA A 115 -4.74 4.78 1.70
CA ALA A 115 -3.87 5.63 2.52
C ALA A 115 -2.46 5.62 1.93
N THR A 116 -1.96 6.78 1.57
CA THR A 116 -0.61 6.93 1.00
C THR A 116 0.00 8.26 1.41
N PHE A 117 1.32 8.25 1.64
CA PHE A 117 2.09 9.47 1.87
C PHE A 117 2.63 10.08 0.58
N ASP A 118 2.45 9.40 -0.56
CA ASP A 118 2.84 9.93 -1.87
C ASP A 118 1.80 10.96 -2.33
N ARG A 119 2.16 12.23 -2.26
CA ARG A 119 1.24 13.33 -2.59
C ARG A 119 0.85 13.34 -4.06
N VAL A 120 1.74 12.92 -4.94
CA VAL A 120 1.43 12.84 -6.38
C VAL A 120 0.38 11.77 -6.63
N LEU A 121 0.56 10.59 -6.07
CA LEU A 121 -0.39 9.50 -6.18
C LEU A 121 -1.73 9.87 -5.54
N HIS A 122 -1.70 10.46 -4.35
CA HIS A 122 -2.88 10.93 -3.62
C HIS A 122 -3.74 11.85 -4.50
N ASN A 123 -3.10 12.86 -5.10
CA ASN A 123 -3.81 13.84 -5.92
C ASN A 123 -4.37 13.22 -7.21
N LYS A 124 -3.62 12.33 -7.85
CA LYS A 124 -4.09 11.61 -9.04
C LYS A 124 -5.29 10.72 -8.71
N CYS A 125 -5.25 10.03 -7.58
CA CYS A 125 -6.37 9.19 -7.14
C CYS A 125 -7.63 10.00 -6.94
N LYS A 126 -7.54 11.17 -6.30
CA LYS A 126 -8.68 12.07 -6.10
C LYS A 126 -9.32 12.45 -7.44
N LYS A 127 -8.51 12.79 -8.43
CA LYS A 127 -9.01 13.15 -9.78
C LYS A 127 -9.70 11.98 -10.47
N LEU A 128 -9.30 10.76 -10.18
CA LEU A 128 -9.87 9.55 -10.79
C LEU A 128 -11.08 9.01 -10.02
N GLY A 129 -11.48 9.67 -8.94
CA GLY A 129 -12.60 9.22 -8.12
C GLY A 129 -12.26 8.08 -7.17
N ILE A 130 -10.97 7.83 -6.94
CA ILE A 130 -10.51 6.86 -5.95
C ILE A 130 -10.49 7.56 -4.60
N GLN A 131 -11.16 6.99 -3.60
CA GLN A 131 -11.16 7.55 -2.25
C GLN A 131 -9.77 7.47 -1.64
N VAL A 132 -9.35 8.54 -0.97
CA VAL A 132 -8.05 8.60 -0.28
C VAL A 132 -8.25 9.11 1.13
N ILE A 133 -7.41 8.65 2.05
CA ILE A 133 -7.38 9.16 3.42
C ILE A 133 -6.56 10.46 3.40
N GLU A 134 -7.12 11.51 3.97
CA GLU A 134 -6.39 12.76 4.14
C GLU A 134 -5.39 12.62 5.29
N ILE A 135 -4.13 12.90 5.00
CA ILE A 135 -3.04 12.78 5.96
C ILE A 135 -2.41 14.13 6.21
#